data_49b1437023928a77154e8d80b4714bd8
#
_entry.id   49b1437023928a77154e8d80b4714bd8
#
_cell.length_a   1.000
_cell.length_b   1.000
_cell.length_c   1.000
_cell.angle_alpha   90.00
_cell.angle_beta   90.00
_cell.angle_gamma   90.00
#
_symmetry.space_group_name_H-M   'P 1'
#
loop_
_entity.id
_entity.type
_entity.pdbx_description
1 polymer ?
#
loop_
_entity_poly.entity_id
_entity_poly.type
_entity_poly.pdbx_seq_one_letter_code
_entity_poly.pdbx_strand_id
1 'polypeptide(L)'
;EALIDIGDLEDCPSNTLPGFNERLTAWLPGLIEHRCSVGERGGFLQRLQEGTWPGHILEHVALELQTRAGMQTGFGKAREAGPRGLYKVVIRTRQPEVSRAALETARDLVMAAIEDRAFDVPAAIDRLTQMVDRLCIGPSTASIVDAAGERRIPFIRLNEGNLVQLGYGTAQRRIWTAETDSTSAIAESISRDKDLTKQLLTMCGVPVPEGQVVAGPEQAWEAAQDIGLPVCVK
;
A
#
# COMPACT_ATOMS: atom_id res chain seq x y z
N GLU A 1 -5.97 -5.92 15.28
CA GLU A 1 -7.21 -5.85 16.06
C GLU A 1 -7.16 -4.65 17.00
N ALA A 2 -8.24 -3.87 17.06
CA ALA A 2 -8.42 -2.76 17.99
C ALA A 2 -9.78 -2.89 18.69
N LEU A 3 -9.84 -2.49 19.95
CA LEU A 3 -11.08 -2.26 20.68
C LEU A 3 -11.33 -0.75 20.68
N ILE A 4 -12.53 -0.35 20.31
CA ILE A 4 -12.92 1.03 20.12
C ILE A 4 -14.21 1.27 20.92
N ASP A 5 -14.11 2.16 21.87
CA ASP A 5 -15.27 2.67 22.59
C ASP A 5 -15.76 3.94 21.90
N ILE A 6 -16.96 3.91 21.35
CA ILE A 6 -17.57 5.05 20.65
C ILE A 6 -18.47 5.88 21.58
N GLY A 7 -18.65 5.46 22.84
CA GLY A 7 -19.41 6.21 23.86
C GLY A 7 -20.77 6.63 23.38
N ASP A 8 -21.10 7.91 23.56
CA ASP A 8 -22.40 8.50 23.19
C ASP A 8 -22.68 8.48 21.66
N LEU A 9 -21.65 8.26 20.83
CA LEU A 9 -21.83 8.10 19.38
C LEU A 9 -22.60 6.83 19.00
N GLU A 10 -22.83 5.92 19.94
CA GLU A 10 -23.71 4.76 19.74
C GLU A 10 -25.17 5.17 19.43
N ASP A 11 -25.58 6.37 19.84
CA ASP A 11 -26.90 6.92 19.52
C ASP A 11 -26.90 7.77 18.24
N CYS A 12 -25.75 7.91 17.58
CA CYS A 12 -25.54 8.79 16.43
C CYS A 12 -25.08 8.02 15.18
N PRO A 13 -25.93 7.20 14.54
CA PRO A 13 -25.59 6.57 13.27
C PRO A 13 -25.36 7.63 12.17
N SER A 14 -24.57 7.27 11.15
CA SER A 14 -24.09 8.19 10.11
C SER A 14 -25.18 9.03 9.41
N ASN A 15 -26.38 8.49 9.26
CA ASN A 15 -27.53 9.19 8.66
C ASN A 15 -28.18 10.24 9.56
N THR A 16 -27.80 10.30 10.84
CA THR A 16 -28.28 11.31 11.79
C THR A 16 -27.27 12.46 11.99
N LEU A 17 -26.06 12.33 11.47
CA LEU A 17 -24.97 13.30 11.61
C LEU A 17 -25.02 14.34 10.46
N PRO A 18 -25.29 15.63 10.73
CA PRO A 18 -25.47 16.62 9.66
C PRO A 18 -24.19 16.81 8.81
N GLY A 19 -24.30 16.64 7.49
CA GLY A 19 -23.21 16.86 6.53
C GLY A 19 -22.02 15.88 6.66
N PHE A 20 -22.10 14.89 7.55
CA PHE A 20 -21.02 13.93 7.79
C PHE A 20 -20.72 13.08 6.55
N ASN A 21 -21.75 12.50 5.94
CA ASN A 21 -21.58 11.61 4.79
C ASN A 21 -20.96 12.35 3.59
N GLU A 22 -21.38 13.58 3.35
CA GLU A 22 -20.88 14.44 2.29
C GLU A 22 -19.41 14.79 2.51
N ARG A 23 -19.05 15.20 3.74
CA ARG A 23 -17.65 15.51 4.09
C ARG A 23 -16.75 14.29 3.96
N LEU A 24 -17.15 13.16 4.54
CA LEU A 24 -16.37 11.94 4.52
C LEU A 24 -16.10 11.46 3.10
N THR A 25 -17.12 11.45 2.24
CA THR A 25 -17.00 11.00 0.85
C THR A 25 -16.24 12.00 -0.03
N ALA A 26 -16.31 13.29 0.26
CA ALA A 26 -15.49 14.30 -0.41
C ALA A 26 -14.00 14.16 -0.06
N TRP A 27 -13.69 13.85 1.19
CA TRP A 27 -12.32 13.63 1.66
C TRP A 27 -11.72 12.31 1.17
N LEU A 28 -12.54 11.27 1.09
CA LEU A 28 -12.13 9.92 0.72
C LEU A 28 -13.02 9.36 -0.39
N PRO A 29 -12.89 9.87 -1.63
CA PRO A 29 -13.74 9.42 -2.75
C PRO A 29 -13.55 7.94 -3.10
N GLY A 30 -12.41 7.32 -2.75
CA GLY A 30 -12.16 5.90 -2.95
C GLY A 30 -13.06 4.98 -2.12
N LEU A 31 -13.75 5.48 -1.10
CA LEU A 31 -14.75 4.72 -0.34
C LEU A 31 -15.89 4.15 -1.21
N ILE A 32 -16.08 4.68 -2.43
CA ILE A 32 -17.04 4.12 -3.40
C ILE A 32 -16.65 2.70 -3.85
N GLU A 33 -15.36 2.35 -3.79
CA GLU A 33 -14.90 1.01 -4.17
C GLU A 33 -15.17 -0.04 -3.09
N HIS A 34 -15.54 0.40 -1.88
CA HIS A 34 -15.81 -0.48 -0.77
C HIS A 34 -17.21 -1.12 -0.91
N ARG A 35 -17.22 -2.44 -1.08
CA ARG A 35 -18.45 -3.21 -1.32
C ARG A 35 -19.25 -3.48 -0.07
N CYS A 36 -18.60 -3.51 1.11
CA CYS A 36 -19.22 -3.82 2.39
C CYS A 36 -20.05 -5.13 2.35
N SER A 37 -21.06 -5.24 3.21
CA SER A 37 -21.99 -6.37 3.24
C SER A 37 -22.95 -6.44 2.04
N VAL A 38 -23.09 -5.34 1.30
CA VAL A 38 -23.91 -5.28 0.08
C VAL A 38 -23.31 -6.11 -1.05
N GLY A 39 -21.96 -6.18 -1.11
CA GLY A 39 -21.23 -6.99 -2.09
C GLY A 39 -20.95 -6.29 -3.42
N GLU A 40 -21.53 -5.11 -3.66
CA GLU A 40 -21.39 -4.33 -4.89
C GLU A 40 -20.62 -3.04 -4.67
N ARG A 41 -20.08 -2.45 -5.73
CA ARG A 41 -19.42 -1.14 -5.71
C ARG A 41 -20.38 -0.08 -5.15
N GLY A 42 -19.91 0.72 -4.20
CA GLY A 42 -20.75 1.70 -3.50
C GLY A 42 -21.52 1.15 -2.31
N GLY A 43 -21.40 -0.14 -1.99
CA GLY A 43 -22.13 -0.76 -0.88
C GLY A 43 -21.85 -0.10 0.47
N PHE A 44 -20.63 0.41 0.71
CA PHE A 44 -20.36 1.18 1.93
C PHE A 44 -21.04 2.54 1.94
N LEU A 45 -21.13 3.23 0.81
CA LEU A 45 -21.85 4.51 0.70
C LEU A 45 -23.34 4.32 0.96
N GLN A 46 -23.92 3.22 0.46
CA GLN A 46 -25.30 2.86 0.78
C GLN A 46 -25.48 2.66 2.29
N ARG A 47 -24.56 1.95 2.94
CA ARG A 47 -24.60 1.76 4.41
C ARG A 47 -24.47 3.07 5.18
N LEU A 48 -23.69 4.04 4.69
CA LEU A 48 -23.63 5.39 5.28
C LEU A 48 -24.98 6.11 5.19
N GLN A 49 -25.69 5.97 4.08
CA GLN A 49 -27.01 6.59 3.87
C GLN A 49 -28.11 5.93 4.71
N GLU A 50 -28.08 4.60 4.80
CA GLU A 50 -29.02 3.82 5.63
C GLU A 50 -28.81 4.04 7.13
N GLY A 51 -27.60 4.40 7.54
CA GLY A 51 -27.16 4.56 8.91
C GLY A 51 -26.23 3.43 9.36
N THR A 52 -25.04 3.79 9.78
CA THR A 52 -24.07 2.87 10.37
C THR A 52 -23.23 3.57 11.43
N TRP A 53 -22.58 2.80 12.29
CA TRP A 53 -21.91 3.31 13.48
C TRP A 53 -20.44 3.61 13.26
N PRO A 54 -19.85 4.54 14.05
CA PRO A 54 -18.44 4.94 13.93
C PRO A 54 -17.44 3.78 13.94
N GLY A 55 -17.69 2.71 14.69
CA GLY A 55 -16.82 1.52 14.69
C GLY A 55 -16.70 0.84 13.33
N HIS A 56 -17.80 0.74 12.58
CA HIS A 56 -17.81 0.23 11.21
C HIS A 56 -17.23 1.24 10.21
N ILE A 57 -17.53 2.52 10.39
CA ILE A 57 -16.98 3.59 9.54
C ILE A 57 -15.47 3.63 9.65
N LEU A 58 -14.92 3.54 10.85
CA LEU A 58 -13.49 3.55 11.14
C LEU A 58 -12.76 2.39 10.47
N GLU A 59 -13.37 1.21 10.40
CA GLU A 59 -12.83 0.08 9.64
C GLU A 59 -12.60 0.46 8.17
N HIS A 60 -13.64 0.96 7.50
CA HIS A 60 -13.58 1.32 6.09
C HIS A 60 -12.61 2.48 5.83
N VAL A 61 -12.61 3.50 6.68
CA VAL A 61 -11.69 4.64 6.57
C VAL A 61 -10.23 4.18 6.75
N ALA A 62 -9.95 3.31 7.73
CA ALA A 62 -8.60 2.79 7.94
C ALA A 62 -8.11 1.93 6.77
N LEU A 63 -8.99 1.15 6.15
CA LEU A 63 -8.67 0.39 4.92
C LEU A 63 -8.38 1.33 3.76
N GLU A 64 -9.19 2.36 3.55
CA GLU A 64 -9.01 3.34 2.49
C GLU A 64 -7.68 4.10 2.65
N LEU A 65 -7.36 4.56 3.86
CA LEU A 65 -6.10 5.24 4.15
C LEU A 65 -4.89 4.35 3.87
N GLN A 66 -4.94 3.06 4.26
CA GLN A 66 -3.88 2.10 3.94
C GLN A 66 -3.74 1.88 2.44
N THR A 67 -4.85 1.74 1.72
CA THR A 67 -4.87 1.57 0.27
C THR A 67 -4.25 2.77 -0.44
N ARG A 68 -4.62 3.98 -0.04
CA ARG A 68 -4.07 5.23 -0.58
C ARG A 68 -2.60 5.43 -0.24
N ALA A 69 -2.14 4.90 0.88
CA ALA A 69 -0.72 4.87 1.24
C ALA A 69 0.08 3.78 0.51
N GLY A 70 -0.52 3.02 -0.40
CA GLY A 70 0.15 1.99 -1.19
C GLY A 70 0.18 0.59 -0.56
N MET A 71 -0.50 0.37 0.56
CA MET A 71 -0.64 -0.97 1.15
C MET A 71 -1.78 -1.74 0.48
N GLN A 72 -1.49 -2.93 -0.02
CA GLN A 72 -2.54 -3.86 -0.45
C GLN A 72 -3.25 -4.43 0.78
N THR A 73 -4.43 -3.92 1.03
CA THR A 73 -5.36 -4.39 2.04
C THR A 73 -6.63 -4.90 1.35
N GLY A 74 -7.69 -5.19 2.04
CA GLY A 74 -8.94 -5.61 1.38
C GLY A 74 -9.81 -6.44 2.30
N PHE A 75 -9.41 -6.59 3.55
CA PHE A 75 -10.24 -7.23 4.54
C PHE A 75 -10.28 -6.41 5.82
N GLY A 76 -11.47 -6.09 6.24
CA GLY A 76 -11.78 -5.56 7.54
C GLY A 76 -13.08 -6.14 8.06
N LYS A 77 -13.30 -6.02 9.34
CA LYS A 77 -14.54 -6.38 10.02
C LYS A 77 -14.68 -5.63 11.32
N ALA A 78 -15.80 -4.97 11.50
CA ALA A 78 -16.20 -4.38 12.76
C ALA A 78 -17.40 -5.14 13.36
N ARG A 79 -17.38 -5.36 14.66
CA ARG A 79 -18.47 -5.97 15.41
C ARG A 79 -18.54 -5.40 16.80
N GLU A 80 -19.74 -5.30 17.30
CA GLU A 80 -20.01 -5.07 18.72
C GLU A 80 -19.34 -6.18 19.57
N ALA A 81 -18.69 -5.81 20.66
CA ALA A 81 -17.78 -6.69 21.39
C ALA A 81 -17.94 -6.60 22.92
N GLY A 82 -19.17 -6.57 23.44
CA GLY A 82 -19.44 -6.57 24.87
C GLY A 82 -20.40 -5.44 25.27
N PRO A 83 -20.03 -4.54 26.20
CA PRO A 83 -20.88 -3.42 26.58
C PRO A 83 -21.26 -2.57 25.37
N ARG A 84 -22.45 -1.97 25.43
CA ARG A 84 -22.95 -1.05 24.40
C ARG A 84 -21.91 0.02 24.08
N GLY A 85 -21.68 0.27 22.80
CA GLY A 85 -20.69 1.25 22.32
C GLY A 85 -19.26 0.70 22.19
N LEU A 86 -19.01 -0.55 22.60
CA LEU A 86 -17.69 -1.15 22.44
C LEU A 86 -17.62 -2.01 21.16
N TYR A 87 -16.75 -1.64 20.25
CA TYR A 87 -16.54 -2.32 18.98
C TYR A 87 -15.15 -2.97 18.89
N LYS A 88 -15.14 -4.18 18.37
CA LYS A 88 -13.92 -4.86 17.92
C LYS A 88 -13.77 -4.59 16.43
N VAL A 89 -12.70 -3.90 16.06
CA VAL A 89 -12.31 -3.65 14.66
C VAL A 89 -11.09 -4.47 14.32
N VAL A 90 -11.20 -5.26 13.26
CA VAL A 90 -10.11 -6.08 12.71
C VAL A 90 -9.87 -5.62 11.30
N ILE A 91 -8.63 -5.31 10.97
CA ILE A 91 -8.20 -5.00 9.61
C ILE A 91 -7.01 -5.88 9.23
N ARG A 92 -6.92 -6.25 7.96
CA ARG A 92 -5.73 -6.92 7.45
C ARG A 92 -4.55 -5.99 7.53
N THR A 93 -3.42 -6.50 7.96
CA THR A 93 -2.17 -5.75 8.01
C THR A 93 -1.03 -6.53 7.37
N ARG A 94 -0.13 -5.81 6.68
CA ARG A 94 1.19 -6.29 6.25
C ARG A 94 2.29 -5.71 7.13
N GLN A 95 2.02 -4.57 7.79
CA GLN A 95 2.92 -3.91 8.71
C GLN A 95 2.12 -3.33 9.88
N PRO A 96 2.28 -3.89 11.11
CA PRO A 96 1.47 -3.50 12.26
C PRO A 96 1.54 -2.02 12.62
N GLU A 97 2.73 -1.40 12.50
CA GLU A 97 2.92 0.02 12.84
C GLU A 97 2.14 0.93 11.88
N VAL A 98 2.19 0.64 10.57
CA VAL A 98 1.42 1.40 9.57
C VAL A 98 -0.08 1.25 9.80
N SER A 99 -0.53 0.03 10.08
CA SER A 99 -1.96 -0.23 10.32
C SER A 99 -2.46 0.43 11.60
N ARG A 100 -1.63 0.52 12.65
CA ARG A 100 -1.95 1.27 13.86
C ARG A 100 -2.07 2.76 13.56
N ALA A 101 -1.09 3.34 12.88
CA ALA A 101 -1.13 4.74 12.47
C ALA A 101 -2.33 5.05 11.58
N ALA A 102 -2.71 4.12 10.68
CA ALA A 102 -3.90 4.27 9.84
C ALA A 102 -5.20 4.26 10.67
N LEU A 103 -5.32 3.40 11.69
CA LEU A 103 -6.47 3.40 12.61
C LEU A 103 -6.56 4.69 13.43
N GLU A 104 -5.44 5.17 13.97
CA GLU A 104 -5.39 6.43 14.71
C GLU A 104 -5.75 7.63 13.82
N THR A 105 -5.20 7.67 12.60
CA THR A 105 -5.54 8.68 11.60
C THR A 105 -7.01 8.60 11.17
N ALA A 106 -7.56 7.39 11.01
CA ALA A 106 -8.97 7.17 10.70
C ALA A 106 -9.88 7.70 11.80
N ARG A 107 -9.53 7.46 13.08
CA ARG A 107 -10.25 8.02 14.23
C ARG A 107 -10.29 9.55 14.16
N ASP A 108 -9.15 10.18 13.98
CA ASP A 108 -9.03 11.64 13.96
C ASP A 108 -9.78 12.25 12.77
N LEU A 109 -9.74 11.59 11.61
CA LEU A 109 -10.48 12.00 10.41
C LEU A 109 -11.99 11.87 10.61
N VAL A 110 -12.45 10.72 11.13
CA VAL A 110 -13.87 10.47 11.37
C VAL A 110 -14.41 11.46 12.40
N MET A 111 -13.68 11.72 13.50
CA MET A 111 -14.06 12.72 14.50
C MET A 111 -14.11 14.13 13.90
N ALA A 112 -13.13 14.52 13.10
CA ALA A 112 -13.14 15.80 12.40
C ALA A 112 -14.36 15.95 11.47
N ALA A 113 -14.72 14.85 10.76
CA ALA A 113 -15.91 14.85 9.91
C ALA A 113 -17.22 14.95 10.70
N ILE A 114 -17.29 14.32 11.87
CA ILE A 114 -18.48 14.43 12.78
C ILE A 114 -18.61 15.85 13.32
N GLU A 115 -17.50 16.43 13.77
CA GLU A 115 -17.46 17.74 14.44
C GLU A 115 -17.41 18.93 13.46
N ASP A 116 -17.47 18.68 12.16
CA ASP A 116 -17.36 19.70 11.10
C ASP A 116 -16.06 20.53 11.20
N ARG A 117 -14.95 19.86 11.51
CA ARG A 117 -13.62 20.45 11.58
C ARG A 117 -12.81 20.14 10.33
N ALA A 118 -11.94 21.06 9.92
CA ALA A 118 -11.00 20.82 8.85
C ALA A 118 -10.04 19.65 9.18
N PHE A 119 -9.71 18.84 8.18
CA PHE A 119 -8.72 17.77 8.27
C PHE A 119 -7.86 17.76 7.00
N ASP A 120 -6.54 17.74 7.18
CA ASP A 120 -5.58 17.68 6.07
C ASP A 120 -5.36 16.23 5.62
N VAL A 121 -6.24 15.75 4.75
CA VAL A 121 -6.18 14.39 4.20
C VAL A 121 -4.91 14.15 3.38
N PRO A 122 -4.46 15.05 2.49
CA PRO A 122 -3.20 14.89 1.78
C PRO A 122 -2.00 14.67 2.72
N ALA A 123 -1.80 15.53 3.70
CA ALA A 123 -0.70 15.40 4.65
C ALA A 123 -0.78 14.10 5.47
N ALA A 124 -1.99 13.65 5.83
CA ALA A 124 -2.18 12.39 6.53
C ALA A 124 -1.79 11.18 5.68
N ILE A 125 -2.15 11.19 4.40
CA ILE A 125 -1.78 10.13 3.44
C ILE A 125 -0.28 10.14 3.18
N ASP A 126 0.33 11.31 2.96
CA ASP A 126 1.77 11.43 2.73
C ASP A 126 2.57 10.87 3.90
N ARG A 127 2.16 11.15 5.14
CA ARG A 127 2.77 10.57 6.34
C ARG A 127 2.69 9.04 6.37
N LEU A 128 1.52 8.48 6.06
CA LEU A 128 1.33 7.03 5.99
C LEU A 128 2.15 6.41 4.86
N THR A 129 2.24 7.06 3.70
CA THR A 129 3.06 6.63 2.55
C THR A 129 4.54 6.57 2.93
N GLN A 130 5.07 7.60 3.60
CA GLN A 130 6.44 7.59 4.11
C GLN A 130 6.69 6.44 5.11
N MET A 131 5.70 6.10 5.93
CA MET A 131 5.81 4.95 6.82
C MET A 131 5.82 3.63 6.04
N VAL A 132 4.99 3.50 5.00
CA VAL A 132 4.98 2.32 4.10
C VAL A 132 6.33 2.16 3.43
N ASP A 133 6.88 3.22 2.83
CA ASP A 133 8.17 3.20 2.13
C ASP A 133 9.32 2.77 3.06
N ARG A 134 9.26 3.18 4.31
CA ARG A 134 10.30 2.85 5.29
C ARG A 134 10.16 1.46 5.90
N LEU A 135 8.93 1.02 6.18
CA LEU A 135 8.68 -0.15 7.03
C LEU A 135 8.25 -1.39 6.25
N CYS A 136 7.64 -1.24 5.07
CA CYS A 136 7.21 -2.38 4.29
C CYS A 136 8.34 -2.95 3.43
N ILE A 137 8.20 -4.20 3.03
CA ILE A 137 9.06 -4.78 2.01
C ILE A 137 8.70 -4.19 0.65
N GLY A 138 9.70 -3.96 -0.19
CA GLY A 138 9.51 -3.40 -1.52
C GLY A 138 8.63 -4.27 -2.43
N PRO A 139 8.02 -3.70 -3.48
CA PRO A 139 6.96 -4.36 -4.26
C PRO A 139 7.43 -5.67 -4.92
N SER A 140 8.65 -5.74 -5.43
CA SER A 140 9.20 -6.98 -6.02
C SER A 140 9.30 -8.11 -5.01
N THR A 141 9.87 -7.81 -3.83
CA THR A 141 9.98 -8.79 -2.73
C THR A 141 8.59 -9.19 -2.22
N ALA A 142 7.67 -8.24 -2.09
CA ALA A 142 6.30 -8.51 -1.67
C ALA A 142 5.60 -9.49 -2.62
N SER A 143 5.73 -9.30 -3.94
CA SER A 143 5.15 -10.20 -4.94
C SER A 143 5.70 -11.63 -4.83
N ILE A 144 7.00 -11.79 -4.57
CA ILE A 144 7.60 -13.11 -4.37
C ILE A 144 7.09 -13.76 -3.07
N VAL A 145 7.01 -12.99 -1.99
CA VAL A 145 6.51 -13.45 -0.68
C VAL A 145 5.04 -13.86 -0.77
N ASP A 146 4.20 -13.09 -1.48
CA ASP A 146 2.80 -13.43 -1.71
C ASP A 146 2.67 -14.74 -2.49
N ALA A 147 3.41 -14.89 -3.58
CA ALA A 147 3.43 -16.13 -4.37
C ALA A 147 3.92 -17.34 -3.56
N ALA A 148 4.84 -17.15 -2.63
CA ALA A 148 5.25 -18.18 -1.69
C ALA A 148 4.12 -18.53 -0.71
N GLY A 149 3.44 -17.52 -0.18
CA GLY A 149 2.28 -17.68 0.72
C GLY A 149 1.13 -18.46 0.08
N GLU A 150 0.78 -18.17 -1.18
CA GLU A 150 -0.22 -18.93 -1.97
C GLU A 150 0.15 -20.41 -2.08
N ARG A 151 1.43 -20.73 -2.15
CA ARG A 151 1.97 -22.10 -2.18
C ARG A 151 2.19 -22.69 -0.81
N ARG A 152 1.76 -22.00 0.26
CA ARG A 152 1.95 -22.39 1.66
C ARG A 152 3.44 -22.55 2.03
N ILE A 153 4.33 -21.83 1.39
CA ILE A 153 5.74 -21.75 1.76
C ILE A 153 5.86 -20.68 2.84
N PRO A 154 6.30 -21.04 4.06
CA PRO A 154 6.48 -20.06 5.11
C PRO A 154 7.65 -19.12 4.81
N PHE A 155 7.58 -17.89 5.33
CA PHE A 155 8.65 -16.93 5.16
C PHE A 155 8.99 -16.20 6.45
N ILE A 156 10.21 -15.72 6.54
CA ILE A 156 10.72 -14.91 7.65
C ILE A 156 11.47 -13.72 7.05
N ARG A 157 11.10 -12.51 7.43
CA ARG A 157 11.88 -11.29 7.12
C ARG A 157 13.08 -11.25 8.07
N LEU A 158 14.30 -11.18 7.52
CA LEU A 158 15.54 -11.29 8.28
C LEU A 158 16.15 -9.96 8.69
N ASN A 159 15.72 -8.85 8.08
CA ASN A 159 16.17 -7.50 8.40
C ASN A 159 15.01 -6.50 8.20
N GLU A 160 15.23 -5.23 8.48
CA GLU A 160 14.25 -4.16 8.23
C GLU A 160 14.09 -3.84 6.72
N GLY A 161 14.98 -4.33 5.88
CA GLY A 161 14.93 -4.18 4.41
C GLY A 161 14.22 -5.34 3.72
N ASN A 162 14.74 -5.75 2.58
CA ASN A 162 14.13 -6.72 1.66
C ASN A 162 14.79 -8.13 1.71
N LEU A 163 15.52 -8.45 2.77
CA LEU A 163 16.08 -9.78 2.94
C LEU A 163 15.04 -10.72 3.58
N VAL A 164 14.64 -11.73 2.85
CA VAL A 164 13.61 -12.69 3.27
C VAL A 164 14.11 -14.11 3.09
N GLN A 165 13.84 -14.96 4.07
CA GLN A 165 13.99 -16.41 3.97
C GLN A 165 12.63 -17.03 3.62
N LEU A 166 12.63 -17.90 2.63
CA LEU A 166 11.49 -18.73 2.23
C LEU A 166 11.77 -20.17 2.62
N GLY A 167 10.80 -20.82 3.27
CA GLY A 167 10.94 -22.19 3.75
C GLY A 167 11.87 -22.36 4.96
N TYR A 168 12.11 -23.60 5.34
CA TYR A 168 12.93 -23.97 6.51
C TYR A 168 13.91 -25.10 6.19
N GLY A 169 14.92 -25.27 7.06
CA GLY A 169 15.88 -26.35 7.02
C GLY A 169 16.67 -26.39 5.70
N THR A 170 16.86 -27.57 5.16
CA THR A 170 17.64 -27.76 3.92
C THR A 170 16.96 -27.25 2.66
N ALA A 171 15.63 -27.05 2.70
CA ALA A 171 14.85 -26.51 1.59
C ALA A 171 14.72 -24.99 1.62
N GLN A 172 15.27 -24.33 2.65
CA GLN A 172 15.20 -22.86 2.73
C GLN A 172 15.93 -22.20 1.53
N ARG A 173 15.40 -21.06 1.12
CA ARG A 173 16.02 -20.16 0.16
C ARG A 173 15.97 -18.75 0.68
N ARG A 174 16.95 -17.94 0.34
CA ARG A 174 16.98 -16.51 0.68
C ARG A 174 16.85 -15.67 -0.56
N ILE A 175 16.11 -14.61 -0.43
CA ILE A 175 15.98 -13.59 -1.47
C ILE A 175 16.34 -12.23 -0.86
N TRP A 176 16.97 -11.39 -1.65
CA TRP A 176 17.20 -10.00 -1.33
C TRP A 176 16.69 -9.17 -2.51
N THR A 177 15.59 -8.45 -2.29
CA THR A 177 14.82 -7.81 -3.38
C THR A 177 14.29 -8.87 -4.35
N ALA A 178 14.85 -9.00 -5.54
CA ALA A 178 14.52 -10.03 -6.53
C ALA A 178 15.67 -11.03 -6.79
N GLU A 179 16.78 -10.88 -6.08
CA GLU A 179 17.93 -11.78 -6.16
C GLU A 179 17.73 -12.98 -5.23
N THR A 180 18.31 -14.11 -5.60
CA THR A 180 18.27 -15.34 -4.80
C THR A 180 19.67 -15.70 -4.31
N ASP A 181 19.75 -16.62 -3.36
CA ASP A 181 21.01 -17.21 -2.88
C ASP A 181 21.77 -18.00 -3.95
N SER A 182 21.18 -18.18 -5.13
CA SER A 182 21.81 -18.78 -6.30
C SER A 182 22.18 -17.76 -7.39
N THR A 183 21.88 -16.47 -7.18
CA THR A 183 22.26 -15.41 -8.12
C THR A 183 23.75 -15.12 -8.01
N SER A 184 24.46 -15.19 -9.15
CA SER A 184 25.88 -14.85 -9.20
C SER A 184 26.07 -13.35 -8.95
N ALA A 185 27.04 -12.98 -8.10
CA ALA A 185 27.42 -11.58 -7.91
C ALA A 185 27.88 -10.90 -9.20
N ILE A 186 28.50 -11.65 -10.12
CA ILE A 186 28.89 -11.15 -11.45
C ILE A 186 27.63 -10.86 -12.28
N ALA A 187 26.66 -11.77 -12.29
CA ALA A 187 25.42 -11.59 -13.03
C ALA A 187 24.59 -10.41 -12.46
N GLU A 188 24.58 -10.26 -11.18
CA GLU A 188 23.93 -9.12 -10.49
C GLU A 188 24.58 -7.79 -10.89
N SER A 189 25.92 -7.71 -10.82
CA SER A 189 26.66 -6.51 -11.22
C SER A 189 26.43 -6.14 -12.68
N ILE A 190 26.44 -7.13 -13.59
CA ILE A 190 26.13 -6.91 -15.00
C ILE A 190 24.70 -6.37 -15.16
N SER A 191 23.72 -6.97 -14.52
CA SER A 191 22.31 -6.58 -14.66
C SER A 191 22.00 -5.18 -14.12
N ARG A 192 22.79 -4.68 -13.19
CA ARG A 192 22.70 -3.32 -12.64
C ARG A 192 23.29 -2.27 -13.58
N ASP A 193 24.34 -2.62 -14.31
CA ASP A 193 24.98 -1.77 -15.31
C ASP A 193 24.30 -1.95 -16.66
N LYS A 194 23.41 -1.01 -16.99
CA LYS A 194 22.62 -1.08 -18.23
C LYS A 194 23.46 -0.90 -19.49
N ASP A 195 24.54 -0.14 -19.43
CA ASP A 195 25.42 0.06 -20.57
C ASP A 195 26.23 -1.21 -20.84
N LEU A 196 26.87 -1.77 -19.81
CA LEU A 196 27.56 -3.05 -19.90
C LEU A 196 26.63 -4.18 -20.35
N THR A 197 25.42 -4.24 -19.81
CA THR A 197 24.41 -5.24 -20.24
C THR A 197 24.13 -5.13 -21.74
N LYS A 198 23.90 -3.92 -22.25
CA LYS A 198 23.66 -3.70 -23.68
C LYS A 198 24.83 -4.10 -24.54
N GLN A 199 26.04 -3.75 -24.13
CA GLN A 199 27.26 -4.14 -24.84
C GLN A 199 27.39 -5.67 -24.96
N LEU A 200 27.21 -6.39 -23.83
CA LEU A 200 27.27 -7.85 -23.80
C LEU A 200 26.16 -8.50 -24.65
N LEU A 201 24.96 -7.99 -24.61
CA LEU A 201 23.85 -8.47 -25.43
C LEU A 201 24.12 -8.26 -26.92
N THR A 202 24.63 -7.08 -27.29
CA THR A 202 25.03 -6.79 -28.67
C THR A 202 26.11 -7.75 -29.15
N MET A 203 27.12 -8.03 -28.33
CA MET A 203 28.19 -9.00 -28.65
C MET A 203 27.64 -10.41 -28.86
N CYS A 204 26.54 -10.77 -28.23
CA CYS A 204 25.83 -12.03 -28.43
C CYS A 204 24.83 -12.00 -29.61
N GLY A 205 24.77 -10.91 -30.37
CA GLY A 205 23.84 -10.75 -31.50
C GLY A 205 22.39 -10.49 -31.09
N VAL A 206 22.13 -10.14 -29.84
CA VAL A 206 20.78 -9.78 -29.37
C VAL A 206 20.49 -8.32 -29.73
N PRO A 207 19.40 -8.02 -30.45
CA PRO A 207 19.01 -6.65 -30.73
C PRO A 207 18.73 -5.86 -29.44
N VAL A 208 19.37 -4.71 -29.32
CA VAL A 208 19.14 -3.79 -28.17
C VAL A 208 18.79 -2.40 -28.70
N PRO A 209 18.01 -1.59 -27.96
CA PRO A 209 17.77 -0.21 -28.32
C PRO A 209 19.08 0.59 -28.36
N GLU A 210 19.23 1.44 -29.34
CA GLU A 210 20.36 2.39 -29.42
C GLU A 210 20.33 3.34 -28.21
N GLY A 211 21.49 3.77 -27.76
CA GLY A 211 21.59 4.71 -26.63
C GLY A 211 22.97 4.72 -26.03
N GLN A 212 23.26 5.81 -25.31
CA GLN A 212 24.56 6.05 -24.67
C GLN A 212 24.42 6.68 -23.31
N VAL A 213 25.46 6.57 -22.49
CA VAL A 213 25.56 7.27 -21.21
C VAL A 213 25.96 8.71 -21.46
N VAL A 214 25.27 9.65 -20.81
CA VAL A 214 25.51 11.09 -20.94
C VAL A 214 25.72 11.72 -19.57
N ALA A 215 26.52 12.77 -19.48
CA ALA A 215 26.87 13.41 -18.21
C ALA A 215 25.98 14.64 -17.87
N GLY A 216 25.18 15.12 -18.81
CA GLY A 216 24.36 16.32 -18.59
C GLY A 216 23.31 16.56 -19.68
N PRO A 217 22.48 17.61 -19.51
CA PRO A 217 21.36 17.90 -20.41
C PRO A 217 21.79 18.19 -21.85
N GLU A 218 22.89 18.91 -22.07
CA GLU A 218 23.40 19.26 -23.38
C GLU A 218 23.79 18.00 -24.15
N GLN A 219 24.58 17.13 -23.53
CA GLN A 219 24.96 15.83 -24.14
C GLN A 219 23.76 14.92 -24.38
N ALA A 220 22.75 14.97 -23.49
CA ALA A 220 21.51 14.21 -23.68
C ALA A 220 20.76 14.69 -24.94
N TRP A 221 20.76 15.99 -25.18
CA TRP A 221 20.12 16.56 -26.38
C TRP A 221 20.89 16.21 -27.67
N GLU A 222 22.22 16.30 -27.65
CA GLU A 222 23.06 15.89 -28.78
C GLU A 222 22.85 14.40 -29.10
N ALA A 223 22.92 13.55 -28.09
CA ALA A 223 22.66 12.12 -28.23
C ALA A 223 21.26 11.81 -28.77
N ALA A 224 20.25 12.57 -28.35
CA ALA A 224 18.90 12.41 -28.86
C ALA A 224 18.75 12.80 -30.33
N GLN A 225 19.51 13.80 -30.79
CA GLN A 225 19.55 14.17 -32.20
C GLN A 225 20.24 13.12 -33.06
N ASP A 226 21.34 12.53 -32.55
CA ASP A 226 22.10 11.50 -33.26
C ASP A 226 21.30 10.19 -33.38
N ILE A 227 20.63 9.77 -32.31
CA ILE A 227 19.83 8.54 -32.29
C ILE A 227 18.51 8.70 -33.07
N GLY A 228 17.93 9.91 -33.04
CA GLY A 228 16.62 10.21 -33.59
C GLY A 228 15.48 10.16 -32.55
N LEU A 229 14.55 11.11 -32.64
CA LEU A 229 13.40 11.18 -31.74
C LEU A 229 12.28 10.21 -32.17
N PRO A 230 11.52 9.64 -31.19
CA PRO A 230 11.55 9.92 -29.74
C PRO A 230 12.60 9.08 -28.99
N VAL A 231 13.18 9.66 -27.92
CA VAL A 231 14.11 9.00 -27.01
C VAL A 231 13.59 8.97 -25.58
N CYS A 232 14.12 8.05 -24.77
CA CYS A 232 13.82 8.00 -23.33
C CYS A 232 15.10 8.34 -22.55
N VAL A 233 15.04 9.37 -21.73
CA VAL A 233 16.10 9.77 -20.79
C VAL A 233 15.76 9.22 -19.41
N LYS A 234 16.77 8.62 -18.72
CA LYS A 234 16.61 7.98 -17.40
C LYS A 234 17.67 8.46 -16.43
#